data_1a6a8b2c8265897f658131ff4d47f513
#
_entry.id   1a6a8b2c8265897f658131ff4d47f513
#
_cell.length_a   1.000
_cell.length_b   1.000
_cell.length_c   1.000
_cell.angle_alpha   90.00
_cell.angle_beta   90.00
_cell.angle_gamma   90.00
#
_symmetry.space_group_name_H-M   'P 1'
#
loop_
_entity.id
_entity.type
_entity.pdbx_description
1 polymer ?
#
loop_
_entity_poly.entity_id
_entity_poly.type
_entity_poly.pdbx_seq_one_letter_code
_entity_poly.pdbx_strand_id
1 'polypeptide(L)'
;MKELTAAQGKPEVDPIEEGEGTYGGELMRSLEAFIECNGQWEKAARQLYCHRHTLRYRIRRVEELTGRSLDSARDRIDFWLALRGRELIT
;
A
#
# COMPACT_ATOMS: atom_id res chain seq x y z
N MET A 1 -23.56 5.46 0.00
CA MET A 1 -23.44 4.79 -1.04
C MET A 1 -22.12 4.60 -1.62
N LYS A 2 -21.37 5.62 -1.93
CA LYS A 2 -20.08 5.42 -2.42
C LYS A 2 -19.26 4.66 -1.47
N GLU A 3 -19.46 4.87 -0.19
CA GLU A 3 -18.69 4.20 0.79
C GLU A 3 -18.85 2.73 0.76
N LEU A 4 -20.05 2.27 0.49
CA LEU A 4 -20.28 0.85 0.43
C LEU A 4 -19.52 0.22 -0.69
N THR A 5 -19.51 0.87 -1.83
CA THR A 5 -18.82 0.34 -2.97
C THR A 5 -17.34 0.27 -2.70
N ALA A 6 -16.81 1.31 -2.11
CA ALA A 6 -15.39 1.32 -1.84
C ALA A 6 -15.01 0.24 -0.86
N ALA A 7 -15.89 -0.03 0.11
CA ALA A 7 -15.58 -1.03 1.10
C ALA A 7 -15.54 -2.41 0.51
N GLN A 8 -16.26 -2.64 -0.57
CA GLN A 8 -16.36 -3.96 -1.13
C GLN A 8 -15.49 -4.17 -2.34
N GLY A 9 -14.98 -3.11 -2.93
CA GLY A 9 -14.15 -3.24 -4.09
C GLY A 9 -12.70 -3.41 -3.72
N LYS A 10 -11.85 -3.46 -4.73
CA LYS A 10 -10.43 -3.51 -4.50
C LYS A 10 -9.97 -2.18 -3.98
N PRO A 11 -8.89 -2.16 -3.18
CA PRO A 11 -8.34 -0.90 -2.73
C PRO A 11 -7.83 -0.11 -3.93
N GLU A 12 -7.98 1.20 -3.85
CA GLU A 12 -7.53 2.07 -4.91
C GLU A 12 -6.13 2.53 -4.62
N VAL A 13 -5.22 2.34 -5.54
CA VAL A 13 -3.86 2.77 -5.35
C VAL A 13 -3.58 4.08 -6.08
N ASP A 14 -4.46 4.49 -6.98
CA ASP A 14 -4.29 5.76 -7.67
C ASP A 14 -4.19 6.94 -6.73
N PRO A 15 -4.99 7.04 -5.67
CA PRO A 15 -4.86 8.16 -4.74
C PRO A 15 -3.47 8.26 -4.13
N ILE A 16 -2.76 7.16 -4.00
CA ILE A 16 -1.41 7.19 -3.45
C ILE A 16 -0.50 7.96 -4.37
N GLU A 17 -0.55 7.65 -5.66
CA GLU A 17 0.30 8.31 -6.63
C GLU A 17 -0.10 9.76 -6.85
N GLU A 18 -1.38 9.98 -7.03
CA GLU A 18 -1.86 11.30 -7.38
C GLU A 18 -1.83 12.27 -6.21
N GLY A 19 -2.10 11.78 -5.03
CA GLY A 19 -2.19 12.64 -3.88
C GLY A 19 -0.84 13.09 -3.34
N GLU A 20 0.21 12.35 -3.62
CA GLU A 20 1.52 12.63 -3.05
C GLU A 20 2.56 13.04 -4.09
N GLY A 21 2.20 13.15 -5.34
CA GLY A 21 3.14 13.58 -6.37
C GLY A 21 4.31 12.63 -6.49
N THR A 22 5.54 13.16 -6.51
CA THR A 22 6.70 12.31 -6.63
C THR A 22 6.88 11.39 -5.42
N TYR A 23 6.39 11.82 -4.27
CA TYR A 23 6.47 11.00 -3.08
C TYR A 23 5.57 9.76 -3.21
N GLY A 24 4.59 9.84 -4.11
CA GLY A 24 3.69 8.71 -4.32
C GLY A 24 4.43 7.46 -4.76
N GLY A 25 5.49 7.62 -5.54
CA GLY A 25 6.29 6.48 -5.95
C GLY A 25 6.95 5.79 -4.79
N GLU A 26 7.41 6.58 -3.81
CA GLU A 26 8.01 6.01 -2.61
C GLU A 26 6.97 5.23 -1.82
N LEU A 27 5.76 5.77 -1.72
CA LEU A 27 4.71 5.08 -0.99
C LEU A 27 4.34 3.78 -1.67
N MET A 28 4.27 3.78 -3.00
CA MET A 28 3.93 2.58 -3.74
C MET A 28 4.98 1.49 -3.55
N ARG A 29 6.26 1.86 -3.63
CA ARG A 29 7.32 0.89 -3.42
C ARG A 29 7.29 0.34 -2.02
N SER A 30 7.00 1.20 -1.04
CA SER A 30 6.93 0.76 0.34
C SER A 30 5.77 -0.21 0.54
N LEU A 31 4.65 0.09 -0.08
CA LEU A 31 3.48 -0.78 0.02
C LEU A 31 3.79 -2.15 -0.58
N GLU A 32 4.39 -2.17 -1.77
CA GLU A 32 4.70 -3.43 -2.41
C GLU A 32 5.65 -4.28 -1.58
N ALA A 33 6.71 -3.66 -1.07
CA ALA A 33 7.69 -4.40 -0.28
C ALA A 33 7.06 -4.94 0.99
N PHE A 34 6.22 -4.14 1.64
CA PHE A 34 5.59 -4.55 2.88
C PHE A 34 4.70 -5.78 2.65
N ILE A 35 3.94 -5.75 1.56
CA ILE A 35 3.05 -6.84 1.24
C ILE A 35 3.84 -8.08 0.85
N GLU A 36 4.88 -7.93 0.05
CA GLU A 36 5.68 -9.07 -0.37
C GLU A 36 6.43 -9.70 0.80
N CYS A 37 6.69 -8.92 1.83
CA CYS A 37 7.32 -9.45 3.02
C CYS A 37 6.29 -9.92 4.06
N ASN A 38 5.04 -10.06 3.65
CA ASN A 38 3.98 -10.55 4.52
C ASN A 38 3.79 -9.70 5.76
N GLY A 39 4.00 -8.41 5.64
CA GLY A 39 3.77 -7.49 6.74
C GLY A 39 4.89 -7.49 7.77
N GLN A 40 6.04 -8.03 7.44
CA GLN A 40 7.18 -8.03 8.36
C GLN A 40 7.95 -6.73 8.20
N TRP A 41 7.88 -5.91 9.23
CA TRP A 41 8.43 -4.55 9.16
C TRP A 41 9.93 -4.51 8.87
N GLU A 42 10.70 -5.30 9.61
CA GLU A 42 12.13 -5.22 9.47
C GLU A 42 12.61 -5.77 8.14
N LYS A 43 11.97 -6.82 7.69
CA LYS A 43 12.37 -7.41 6.42
C LYS A 43 12.08 -6.43 5.28
N ALA A 44 10.92 -5.81 5.32
CA ALA A 44 10.55 -4.87 4.28
C ALA A 44 11.44 -3.62 4.31
N ALA A 45 11.73 -3.12 5.51
CA ALA A 45 12.59 -1.96 5.63
C ALA A 45 13.99 -2.25 5.10
N ARG A 46 14.49 -3.44 5.38
CA ARG A 46 15.81 -3.81 4.88
C ARG A 46 15.82 -3.89 3.37
N GLN A 47 14.75 -4.44 2.80
CA GLN A 47 14.64 -4.55 1.37
C GLN A 47 14.61 -3.18 0.70
N LEU A 48 14.05 -2.20 1.38
CA LEU A 48 13.92 -0.84 0.86
C LEU A 48 15.10 0.06 1.25
N TYR A 49 16.05 -0.48 2.02
CA TYR A 49 17.19 0.28 2.48
C TYR A 49 16.77 1.52 3.26
N CYS A 50 15.79 1.34 4.16
CA CYS A 50 15.35 2.45 4.98
C CYS A 50 15.11 1.98 6.39
N HIS A 51 14.94 2.95 7.30
CA HIS A 51 14.66 2.65 8.69
C HIS A 51 13.23 2.17 8.85
N ARG A 52 13.00 1.34 9.86
CA ARG A 52 11.67 0.88 10.16
C ARG A 52 10.71 2.04 10.44
N HIS A 53 11.22 3.10 11.08
CA HIS A 53 10.38 4.26 11.34
C HIS A 53 9.89 4.90 10.05
N THR A 54 10.78 5.00 9.07
CA THR A 54 10.42 5.57 7.79
C THR A 54 9.35 4.73 7.11
N LEU A 55 9.53 3.41 7.15
CA LEU A 55 8.55 2.53 6.55
C LEU A 55 7.21 2.65 7.24
N ARG A 56 7.21 2.72 8.59
CA ARG A 56 5.96 2.84 9.31
C ARG A 56 5.22 4.12 8.95
N TYR A 57 5.95 5.20 8.79
CA TYR A 57 5.32 6.46 8.40
C TYR A 57 4.70 6.34 7.03
N ARG A 58 5.42 5.75 6.09
CA ARG A 58 4.90 5.59 4.73
C ARG A 58 3.69 4.69 4.69
N ILE A 59 3.72 3.59 5.40
CA ILE A 59 2.59 2.67 5.42
C ILE A 59 1.37 3.33 6.05
N ARG A 60 1.58 4.09 7.13
CA ARG A 60 0.48 4.81 7.73
C ARG A 60 -0.13 5.80 6.76
N ARG A 61 0.72 6.45 5.97
CA ARG A 61 0.22 7.39 4.97
C ARG A 61 -0.62 6.66 3.91
N VAL A 62 -0.17 5.47 3.51
CA VAL A 62 -0.96 4.65 2.58
C VAL A 62 -2.32 4.34 3.18
N GLU A 63 -2.34 3.99 4.46
CA GLU A 63 -3.61 3.69 5.12
C GLU A 63 -4.52 4.90 5.14
N GLU A 64 -3.97 6.08 5.38
CA GLU A 64 -4.78 7.29 5.39
C GLU A 64 -5.36 7.59 4.03
N LEU A 65 -4.58 7.39 2.98
CA LEU A 65 -5.03 7.70 1.64
C LEU A 65 -6.04 6.70 1.11
N THR A 66 -5.99 5.47 1.56
CA THR A 66 -6.84 4.42 1.02
C THR A 66 -7.98 4.02 1.93
N GLY A 67 -7.89 4.37 3.21
CA GLY A 67 -8.90 3.94 4.18
C GLY A 67 -8.81 2.48 4.54
N ARG A 68 -7.67 1.83 4.24
CA ARG A 68 -7.48 0.42 4.54
C ARG A 68 -6.46 0.25 5.64
N SER A 69 -6.38 -0.95 6.19
CA SER A 69 -5.46 -1.25 7.28
C SER A 69 -4.51 -2.36 6.86
N LEU A 70 -3.23 -2.07 6.89
CA LEU A 70 -2.23 -3.05 6.49
C LEU A 70 -1.99 -4.09 7.60
N ASP A 71 -2.59 -3.91 8.76
CA ASP A 71 -2.56 -4.93 9.80
C ASP A 71 -3.48 -6.09 9.44
N SER A 72 -4.44 -5.85 8.58
CA SER A 72 -5.39 -6.87 8.19
C SER A 72 -4.80 -7.71 7.07
N ALA A 73 -4.74 -9.02 7.28
CA ALA A 73 -4.25 -9.91 6.22
C ALA A 73 -5.13 -9.82 4.99
N ARG A 74 -6.43 -9.64 5.19
CA ARG A 74 -7.34 -9.52 4.08
C ARG A 74 -7.06 -8.28 3.26
N ASP A 75 -6.81 -7.15 3.94
CA ASP A 75 -6.52 -5.93 3.22
C ASP A 75 -5.19 -6.04 2.49
N ARG A 76 -4.21 -6.74 3.06
CA ARG A 76 -2.95 -6.94 2.37
C ARG A 76 -3.13 -7.75 1.09
N ILE A 77 -3.98 -8.76 1.14
CA ILE A 77 -4.27 -9.56 -0.04
C ILE A 77 -4.97 -8.72 -1.10
N ASP A 78 -5.92 -7.90 -0.68
CA ASP A 78 -6.63 -7.02 -1.60
C ASP A 78 -5.67 -6.05 -2.29
N PHE A 79 -4.73 -5.49 -1.53
CA PHE A 79 -3.74 -4.61 -2.12
C PHE A 79 -2.85 -5.36 -3.11
N TRP A 80 -2.46 -6.58 -2.75
CA TRP A 80 -1.61 -7.36 -3.63
C TRP A 80 -2.29 -7.59 -4.97
N LEU A 81 -3.57 -7.93 -4.93
CA LEU A 81 -4.32 -8.15 -6.15
C LEU A 81 -4.46 -6.86 -6.96
N ALA A 82 -4.67 -5.75 -6.29
CA ALA A 82 -4.80 -4.47 -6.99
C ALA A 82 -3.50 -4.09 -7.68
N LEU A 83 -2.37 -4.33 -7.03
CA LEU A 83 -1.08 -4.02 -7.62
C LEU A 83 -0.78 -4.90 -8.81
N ARG A 84 -1.11 -6.20 -8.69
CA ARG A 84 -0.92 -7.10 -9.82
C ARG A 84 -1.82 -6.74 -10.97
N GLY A 85 -3.03 -6.30 -10.67
CA GLY A 85 -3.96 -5.88 -11.71
C GLY A 85 -3.43 -4.71 -12.51
N ARG A 86 -2.78 -3.76 -11.83
CA ARG A 86 -2.20 -2.62 -12.54
C ARG A 86 -1.14 -3.08 -13.52
N GLU A 87 -0.30 -4.02 -13.10
CA GLU A 87 0.75 -4.51 -13.97
C GLU A 87 0.19 -5.17 -15.21
N LEU A 88 -0.91 -5.88 -15.06
CA LEU A 88 -1.51 -6.55 -16.21
C LEU A 88 -2.14 -5.56 -17.19
N ILE A 89 -2.64 -4.45 -16.70
CA ILE A 89 -3.29 -3.48 -17.52
C ILE A 89 -2.29 -2.63 -18.29
N THR A 90 -1.21 -2.29 -17.64
CA THR A 90 -0.20 -1.48 -18.31
C THR A 90 0.76 -2.36 -19.04
#